data_d2c1361bab5113304969c02d47fd2612
#
_entry.id   d2c1361bab5113304969c02d47fd2612
#
_cell.length_a   1.000
_cell.length_b   1.000
_cell.length_c   1.000
_cell.angle_alpha   90.00
_cell.angle_beta   90.00
_cell.angle_gamma   90.00
#
_symmetry.space_group_name_H-M   'P 1'
#
loop_
_entity.id
_entity.type
_entity.pdbx_description
1 polymer ?
#
loop_
_entity_poly.entity_id
_entity_poly.type
_entity_poly.pdbx_seq_one_letter_code
_entity_poly.pdbx_strand_id
1 'polypeptide(L)'
;MTTFNALDSRDRYTVGWVAALSGERAAAMAMLDETHGKPLDFEQPRTDTNSYWGRIGEHNVVIASLPPGAYGTTSAASTALPMVYSFPQIRIGLLVGIGAGIARPDEGRDIRLGDVAVSQPNGRSGGVIQYDLVKAKAEDIWERKDFLNRPPDVMLRALGTLQAQHKLEDSRVPELLNDALLRYPKMARSKPGYNHQGVANDRLFRSTYDHVPG
;
A
#
# COMPACT_ATOMS: atom_id res chain seq x y z
N MET A 1 -18.23 -8.80 -22.89
CA MET A 1 -16.94 -8.10 -22.63
C MET A 1 -17.27 -6.75 -22.04
N THR A 2 -16.81 -6.46 -20.84
CA THR A 2 -17.00 -5.14 -20.24
C THR A 2 -16.07 -4.17 -20.96
N THR A 3 -16.62 -3.20 -21.68
CA THR A 3 -15.84 -2.16 -22.35
C THR A 3 -15.49 -1.11 -21.29
N PHE A 4 -14.22 -1.02 -20.92
CA PHE A 4 -13.75 0.03 -20.03
C PHE A 4 -13.50 1.32 -20.80
N ASN A 5 -13.85 2.45 -20.20
CA ASN A 5 -13.55 3.77 -20.74
C ASN A 5 -12.02 3.99 -20.72
N ALA A 6 -11.42 4.21 -21.89
CA ALA A 6 -9.98 4.49 -22.00
C ALA A 6 -9.75 6.00 -22.02
N LEU A 7 -8.78 6.47 -21.24
CA LEU A 7 -8.37 7.87 -21.32
C LEU A 7 -7.56 8.13 -22.60
N ASP A 8 -7.63 9.35 -23.09
CA ASP A 8 -6.95 9.82 -24.30
C ASP A 8 -5.42 9.75 -24.17
N SER A 9 -4.88 10.01 -22.97
CA SER A 9 -3.46 10.03 -22.74
C SER A 9 -3.05 9.42 -21.39
N ARG A 10 -1.89 8.74 -21.42
CA ARG A 10 -1.15 8.28 -20.25
C ARG A 10 -0.72 9.42 -19.32
N ASP A 11 -0.58 10.63 -19.85
CA ASP A 11 -0.22 11.82 -19.08
C ASP A 11 -1.32 12.28 -18.11
N ARG A 12 -2.52 11.68 -18.20
CA ARG A 12 -3.61 11.92 -17.25
C ARG A 12 -3.42 11.21 -15.90
N TYR A 13 -2.46 10.28 -15.81
CA TYR A 13 -2.21 9.51 -14.59
C TYR A 13 -1.12 10.17 -13.74
N THR A 14 -1.49 10.54 -12.52
CA THR A 14 -0.64 11.32 -11.62
C THR A 14 -0.25 10.55 -10.35
N VAL A 15 -0.88 9.41 -10.09
CA VAL A 15 -0.62 8.57 -8.93
C VAL A 15 -0.20 7.17 -9.39
N GLY A 16 0.93 6.70 -8.86
CA GLY A 16 1.38 5.33 -9.01
C GLY A 16 1.17 4.57 -7.70
N TRP A 17 0.59 3.39 -7.78
CA TRP A 17 0.36 2.50 -6.63
C TRP A 17 1.07 1.17 -6.88
N VAL A 18 2.03 0.83 -6.02
CA VAL A 18 2.75 -0.45 -6.08
C VAL A 18 2.27 -1.34 -4.93
N ALA A 19 1.90 -2.57 -5.26
CA ALA A 19 1.55 -3.64 -4.33
C ALA A 19 2.58 -4.77 -4.46
N ALA A 20 2.97 -5.40 -3.34
CA ALA A 20 3.93 -6.50 -3.38
C ALA A 20 3.27 -7.84 -3.74
N LEU A 21 2.05 -8.06 -3.25
CA LEU A 21 1.34 -9.32 -3.36
C LEU A 21 0.08 -9.20 -4.25
N SER A 22 -0.33 -10.32 -4.83
CA SER A 22 -1.57 -10.38 -5.63
C SER A 22 -2.82 -10.03 -4.82
N GLY A 23 -2.85 -10.39 -3.52
CA GLY A 23 -3.93 -10.01 -2.61
C GLY A 23 -4.01 -8.49 -2.37
N GLU A 24 -2.87 -7.85 -2.17
CA GLU A 24 -2.77 -6.39 -2.03
C GLU A 24 -3.19 -5.68 -3.32
N ARG A 25 -2.76 -6.21 -4.47
CA ARG A 25 -3.20 -5.70 -5.77
C ARG A 25 -4.71 -5.83 -5.94
N ALA A 26 -5.31 -6.95 -5.55
CA ALA A 26 -6.74 -7.14 -5.62
C ALA A 26 -7.49 -6.13 -4.73
N ALA A 27 -6.97 -5.83 -3.54
CA ALA A 27 -7.51 -4.79 -2.67
C ALA A 27 -7.40 -3.40 -3.32
N ALA A 28 -6.23 -3.06 -3.90
CA ALA A 28 -6.05 -1.80 -4.62
C ALA A 28 -7.05 -1.64 -5.78
N MET A 29 -7.24 -2.69 -6.58
CA MET A 29 -8.22 -2.70 -7.68
C MET A 29 -9.66 -2.53 -7.17
N ALA A 30 -9.98 -3.12 -6.02
CA ALA A 30 -11.31 -3.02 -5.42
C ALA A 30 -11.61 -1.62 -4.85
N MET A 31 -10.59 -0.82 -4.55
CA MET A 31 -10.74 0.57 -4.08
C MET A 31 -10.98 1.57 -5.20
N LEU A 32 -10.83 1.19 -6.47
CA LEU A 32 -11.09 2.09 -7.59
C LEU A 32 -12.60 2.40 -7.69
N ASP A 33 -12.91 3.67 -7.87
CA ASP A 33 -14.27 4.13 -8.22
C ASP A 33 -14.62 3.76 -9.66
N GLU A 34 -13.63 3.82 -10.55
CA GLU A 34 -13.75 3.49 -11.96
C GLU A 34 -12.52 2.74 -12.46
N THR A 35 -12.72 1.68 -13.22
CA THR A 35 -11.65 0.98 -13.95
C THR A 35 -11.54 1.55 -15.35
N HIS A 36 -10.33 1.89 -15.78
CA HIS A 36 -10.07 2.36 -17.14
C HIS A 36 -9.52 1.25 -18.03
N GLY A 37 -9.78 1.39 -19.34
CA GLY A 37 -9.03 0.68 -20.38
C GLY A 37 -7.60 1.21 -20.51
N LYS A 38 -6.80 0.53 -21.33
CA LYS A 38 -5.46 1.00 -21.67
C LYS A 38 -5.54 2.39 -22.32
N PRO A 39 -4.73 3.39 -21.87
CA PRO A 39 -4.70 4.72 -22.49
C PRO A 39 -4.45 4.64 -24.00
N LEU A 40 -5.07 5.52 -24.78
CA LEU A 40 -5.05 5.43 -26.23
C LEU A 40 -3.63 5.68 -26.83
N ASP A 41 -2.85 6.53 -26.18
CA ASP A 41 -1.47 6.84 -26.57
C ASP A 41 -0.41 5.95 -25.90
N PHE A 42 -0.83 4.90 -25.17
CA PHE A 42 0.08 4.05 -24.43
C PHE A 42 0.49 2.82 -25.23
N GLU A 43 1.74 2.82 -25.69
CA GLU A 43 2.41 1.61 -26.17
C GLU A 43 3.08 0.94 -24.98
N GLN A 44 2.62 -0.27 -24.64
CA GLN A 44 3.13 -1.00 -23.48
C GLN A 44 4.59 -1.41 -23.72
N PRO A 45 5.54 -0.89 -22.94
CA PRO A 45 6.92 -1.33 -23.01
C PRO A 45 7.05 -2.81 -22.67
N ARG A 46 8.07 -3.49 -23.18
CA ARG A 46 8.34 -4.90 -22.88
C ARG A 46 8.55 -5.16 -21.37
N THR A 47 8.94 -4.14 -20.64
CA THR A 47 9.24 -4.18 -19.20
C THR A 47 8.06 -3.83 -18.30
N ASP A 48 7.00 -3.21 -18.83
CA ASP A 48 5.79 -2.85 -18.08
C ASP A 48 4.62 -3.72 -18.56
N THR A 49 4.52 -4.90 -18.01
CA THR A 49 3.48 -5.87 -18.40
C THR A 49 2.29 -5.92 -17.44
N ASN A 50 2.33 -5.19 -16.33
CA ASN A 50 1.41 -5.41 -15.21
C ASN A 50 0.59 -4.18 -14.77
N SER A 51 0.54 -3.13 -15.57
CA SER A 51 -0.24 -1.94 -15.19
C SER A 51 -1.75 -2.20 -15.24
N TYR A 52 -2.46 -1.66 -14.26
CA TYR A 52 -3.90 -1.62 -14.19
C TYR A 52 -4.31 -0.16 -13.92
N TRP A 53 -5.34 0.32 -14.57
CA TRP A 53 -5.66 1.74 -14.62
C TRP A 53 -7.05 2.01 -14.07
N GLY A 54 -7.18 3.13 -13.38
CA GLY A 54 -8.47 3.53 -12.86
C GLY A 54 -8.44 4.89 -12.19
N ARG A 55 -9.46 5.20 -11.43
CA ARG A 55 -9.65 6.47 -10.75
C ARG A 55 -10.12 6.25 -9.31
N ILE A 56 -9.61 7.10 -8.41
CA ILE A 56 -10.10 7.26 -7.03
C ILE A 56 -10.33 8.76 -6.81
N GLY A 57 -11.57 9.16 -6.56
CA GLY A 57 -11.93 10.58 -6.48
C GLY A 57 -11.53 11.31 -7.76
N GLU A 58 -10.75 12.35 -7.63
CA GLU A 58 -10.25 13.16 -8.76
C GLU A 58 -8.90 12.65 -9.31
N HIS A 59 -8.36 11.55 -8.77
CA HIS A 59 -7.02 11.07 -9.12
C HIS A 59 -7.06 9.85 -10.04
N ASN A 60 -6.42 9.96 -11.20
CA ASN A 60 -6.15 8.80 -12.05
C ASN A 60 -4.94 8.05 -11.53
N VAL A 61 -5.11 6.75 -11.33
CA VAL A 61 -4.16 5.87 -10.64
C VAL A 61 -3.70 4.75 -11.56
N VAL A 62 -2.39 4.51 -11.56
CA VAL A 62 -1.77 3.31 -12.16
C VAL A 62 -1.42 2.36 -11.04
N ILE A 63 -1.90 1.13 -11.10
CA ILE A 63 -1.59 0.07 -10.14
C ILE A 63 -0.65 -0.92 -10.80
N ALA A 64 0.48 -1.20 -10.16
CA ALA A 64 1.42 -2.25 -10.54
C ALA A 64 1.70 -3.18 -9.36
N SER A 65 2.15 -4.40 -9.64
CA SER A 65 2.57 -5.34 -8.61
C SER A 65 3.90 -6.01 -8.96
N LEU A 66 4.62 -6.42 -7.91
CA LEU A 66 5.81 -7.22 -8.08
C LEU A 66 5.46 -8.56 -8.75
N PRO A 67 6.39 -9.15 -9.50
CA PRO A 67 6.23 -10.52 -9.98
C PRO A 67 6.03 -11.50 -8.82
N PRO A 68 5.18 -12.52 -8.95
CA PRO A 68 4.99 -13.52 -7.91
C PRO A 68 6.31 -14.17 -7.50
N GLY A 69 6.57 -14.25 -6.19
CA GLY A 69 7.81 -14.79 -5.64
C GLY A 69 8.99 -13.82 -5.62
N ALA A 70 8.84 -12.61 -6.14
CA ALA A 70 9.87 -11.57 -6.09
C ALA A 70 9.56 -10.59 -4.94
N TYR A 71 10.52 -10.42 -4.03
CA TYR A 71 10.38 -9.58 -2.84
C TYR A 71 11.58 -8.63 -2.72
N GLY A 72 11.46 -7.69 -1.81
CA GLY A 72 12.53 -6.78 -1.43
C GLY A 72 12.64 -5.53 -2.29
N THR A 73 13.57 -4.66 -1.89
CA THR A 73 13.73 -3.31 -2.45
C THR A 73 14.12 -3.32 -3.93
N THR A 74 14.94 -4.29 -4.36
CA THR A 74 15.34 -4.44 -5.77
C THR A 74 14.14 -4.75 -6.66
N SER A 75 13.27 -5.68 -6.24
CA SER A 75 12.06 -6.03 -6.99
C SER A 75 11.06 -4.88 -7.01
N ALA A 76 10.94 -4.14 -5.89
CA ALA A 76 10.11 -2.94 -5.83
C ALA A 76 10.61 -1.85 -6.81
N ALA A 77 11.93 -1.60 -6.85
CA ALA A 77 12.53 -0.66 -7.78
C ALA A 77 12.34 -1.08 -9.23
N SER A 78 12.54 -2.35 -9.57
CA SER A 78 12.36 -2.88 -10.92
C SER A 78 10.91 -2.83 -11.41
N THR A 79 9.95 -2.74 -10.50
CA THR A 79 8.52 -2.54 -10.82
C THR A 79 8.18 -1.04 -10.93
N ALA A 80 8.67 -0.24 -9.99
CA ALA A 80 8.32 1.18 -9.92
C ALA A 80 8.97 2.02 -11.04
N LEU A 81 10.23 1.73 -11.41
CA LEU A 81 10.94 2.49 -12.43
C LEU A 81 10.25 2.42 -13.82
N PRO A 82 9.92 1.22 -14.37
CA PRO A 82 9.17 1.15 -15.63
C PRO A 82 7.83 1.88 -15.57
N MET A 83 7.12 1.80 -14.43
CA MET A 83 5.85 2.51 -14.25
C MET A 83 6.05 4.03 -14.36
N VAL A 84 7.05 4.60 -13.68
CA VAL A 84 7.32 6.05 -13.73
C VAL A 84 7.78 6.48 -15.13
N TYR A 85 8.59 5.68 -15.84
CA TYR A 85 8.97 5.97 -17.23
C TYR A 85 7.79 5.88 -18.19
N SER A 86 6.89 4.94 -17.96
CA SER A 86 5.69 4.76 -18.79
C SER A 86 4.65 5.87 -18.57
N PHE A 87 4.57 6.41 -17.35
CA PHE A 87 3.61 7.44 -16.94
C PHE A 87 4.35 8.66 -16.35
N PRO A 88 4.90 9.53 -17.21
CA PRO A 88 5.83 10.60 -16.77
C PRO A 88 5.17 11.69 -15.92
N GLN A 89 3.84 11.73 -15.85
CA GLN A 89 3.11 12.66 -15.01
C GLN A 89 2.82 12.13 -13.60
N ILE A 90 3.30 10.94 -13.24
CA ILE A 90 3.22 10.47 -11.85
C ILE A 90 3.99 11.43 -10.94
N ARG A 91 3.30 11.96 -9.93
CA ARG A 91 3.82 12.88 -8.91
C ARG A 91 3.81 12.26 -7.52
N ILE A 92 2.95 11.28 -7.31
CA ILE A 92 2.76 10.59 -6.04
C ILE A 92 2.94 9.10 -6.27
N GLY A 93 3.88 8.50 -5.53
CA GLY A 93 4.06 7.06 -5.45
C GLY A 93 3.55 6.53 -4.12
N LEU A 94 2.70 5.52 -4.17
CA LEU A 94 2.19 4.81 -3.00
C LEU A 94 2.73 3.39 -3.02
N LEU A 95 3.33 2.96 -1.90
CA LEU A 95 3.59 1.55 -1.62
C LEU A 95 2.62 1.13 -0.53
N VAL A 96 1.65 0.29 -0.88
CA VAL A 96 0.60 -0.15 0.04
C VAL A 96 0.57 -1.66 0.10
N GLY A 97 0.67 -2.19 1.29
CA GLY A 97 0.71 -3.62 1.52
C GLY A 97 0.29 -3.98 2.94
N ILE A 98 0.31 -5.26 3.25
CA ILE A 98 0.07 -5.79 4.57
C ILE A 98 1.40 -5.82 5.36
N GLY A 99 1.31 -5.55 6.66
CA GLY A 99 2.44 -5.59 7.57
C GLY A 99 2.05 -6.20 8.90
N ALA A 100 3.03 -6.73 9.63
CA ALA A 100 2.83 -7.17 11.00
C ALA A 100 2.89 -5.96 11.94
N GLY A 101 1.96 -5.89 12.88
CA GLY A 101 1.96 -4.92 13.97
C GLY A 101 2.61 -5.50 15.23
N ILE A 102 3.39 -4.69 15.93
CA ILE A 102 3.86 -5.00 17.28
C ILE A 102 3.08 -4.09 18.24
N ALA A 103 1.99 -4.61 18.75
CA ALA A 103 1.17 -3.88 19.72
C ALA A 103 1.90 -3.77 21.07
N ARG A 104 1.93 -2.56 21.62
CA ARG A 104 2.43 -2.25 22.97
C ARG A 104 1.45 -1.28 23.64
N PRO A 105 0.31 -1.77 24.10
CA PRO A 105 -0.75 -0.94 24.68
C PRO A 105 -0.24 -0.11 25.88
N ASP A 106 0.63 -0.68 26.70
CA ASP A 106 1.24 -0.01 27.86
C ASP A 106 2.12 1.21 27.47
N GLU A 107 2.61 1.23 26.22
CA GLU A 107 3.36 2.36 25.66
C GLU A 107 2.48 3.29 24.79
N GLY A 108 1.17 3.12 24.81
CA GLY A 108 0.22 3.87 23.98
C GLY A 108 0.24 3.50 22.49
N ARG A 109 0.76 2.32 22.15
CA ARG A 109 0.86 1.78 20.80
C ARG A 109 0.00 0.51 20.69
N ASP A 110 -1.30 0.69 20.55
CA ASP A 110 -2.27 -0.40 20.42
C ASP A 110 -2.65 -0.58 18.95
N ILE A 111 -1.79 -1.30 18.22
CA ILE A 111 -2.01 -1.63 16.80
C ILE A 111 -2.76 -2.95 16.72
N ARG A 112 -3.87 -2.97 16.03
CA ARG A 112 -4.78 -4.12 15.89
C ARG A 112 -4.94 -4.56 14.44
N LEU A 113 -5.48 -5.77 14.25
CA LEU A 113 -5.84 -6.27 12.92
C LEU A 113 -6.89 -5.35 12.28
N GLY A 114 -6.60 -4.90 11.06
CA GLY A 114 -7.45 -3.97 10.31
C GLY A 114 -7.05 -2.51 10.45
N ASP A 115 -6.13 -2.17 11.36
CA ASP A 115 -5.59 -0.81 11.43
C ASP A 115 -4.76 -0.46 10.20
N VAL A 116 -4.82 0.80 9.81
CA VAL A 116 -4.04 1.35 8.69
C VAL A 116 -2.93 2.23 9.24
N ALA A 117 -1.68 1.79 9.05
CA ALA A 117 -0.50 2.56 9.42
C ALA A 117 -0.03 3.41 8.23
N VAL A 118 0.07 4.72 8.41
CA VAL A 118 0.58 5.66 7.41
C VAL A 118 1.92 6.23 7.87
N SER A 119 2.92 6.22 6.97
CA SER A 119 4.25 6.71 7.31
C SER A 119 4.22 8.21 7.62
N GLN A 120 4.77 8.59 8.76
CA GLN A 120 4.86 9.97 9.22
C GLN A 120 6.23 10.22 9.84
N PRO A 121 6.91 11.35 9.51
CA PRO A 121 8.18 11.69 10.13
C PRO A 121 8.08 11.80 11.65
N ASN A 122 9.09 11.29 12.35
CA ASN A 122 9.19 11.40 13.79
C ASN A 122 10.66 11.65 14.19
N GLY A 123 10.94 12.79 14.80
CA GLY A 123 12.29 13.18 15.18
C GLY A 123 13.23 13.23 13.98
N ARG A 124 14.23 12.34 13.96
CA ARG A 124 15.22 12.23 12.86
C ARG A 124 14.83 11.20 11.80
N SER A 125 13.71 10.48 11.96
CA SER A 125 13.25 9.47 11.01
C SER A 125 12.28 10.08 10.00
N GLY A 126 12.41 9.68 8.74
CA GLY A 126 11.46 10.03 7.68
C GLY A 126 10.09 9.33 7.78
N GLY A 127 9.89 8.47 8.79
CA GLY A 127 8.65 7.70 9.02
C GLY A 127 8.76 6.22 8.66
N VAL A 128 9.73 5.84 7.83
CA VAL A 128 10.06 4.44 7.53
C VAL A 128 11.54 4.21 7.82
N ILE A 129 11.83 3.11 8.50
CA ILE A 129 13.18 2.73 8.90
C ILE A 129 13.50 1.37 8.29
N GLN A 130 14.56 1.31 7.50
CA GLN A 130 15.11 0.04 7.04
C GLN A 130 15.98 -0.54 8.17
N TYR A 131 15.53 -1.64 8.78
CA TYR A 131 16.20 -2.20 9.95
C TYR A 131 17.31 -3.21 9.60
N ASP A 132 17.29 -3.77 8.40
CA ASP A 132 18.21 -4.80 7.92
C ASP A 132 19.45 -4.26 7.17
N LEU A 133 19.47 -2.96 6.84
CA LEU A 133 20.62 -2.31 6.23
C LEU A 133 21.55 -1.74 7.30
N VAL A 134 22.43 -2.58 7.83
CA VAL A 134 23.35 -2.24 8.90
C VAL A 134 24.80 -2.54 8.49
N LYS A 135 25.75 -1.77 9.03
CA LYS A 135 27.18 -2.02 8.94
C LYS A 135 27.67 -2.57 10.26
N ALA A 136 28.23 -3.78 10.24
CA ALA A 136 28.93 -4.30 11.38
C ALA A 136 30.22 -3.48 11.66
N LYS A 137 30.42 -3.09 12.90
CA LYS A 137 31.65 -2.49 13.44
C LYS A 137 32.32 -3.47 14.40
N ALA A 138 33.52 -3.15 14.84
CA ALA A 138 34.16 -3.91 15.90
C ALA A 138 33.29 -3.93 17.18
N GLU A 139 33.42 -4.97 17.99
CA GLU A 139 32.73 -5.13 19.29
C GLU A 139 31.20 -5.33 19.16
N ASP A 140 30.74 -6.03 18.11
CA ASP A 140 29.33 -6.32 17.87
C ASP A 140 28.40 -5.08 17.79
N ILE A 141 28.98 -3.92 17.50
CA ILE A 141 28.24 -2.68 17.28
C ILE A 141 27.71 -2.67 15.86
N TRP A 142 26.39 -2.50 15.71
CA TRP A 142 25.71 -2.38 14.42
C TRP A 142 25.33 -0.93 14.16
N GLU A 143 25.93 -0.33 13.13
CA GLU A 143 25.58 1.03 12.69
C GLU A 143 24.58 0.97 11.56
N ARG A 144 23.39 1.54 11.78
CA ARG A 144 22.42 1.73 10.69
C ARG A 144 22.99 2.71 9.66
N LYS A 145 22.93 2.33 8.39
CA LYS A 145 23.58 3.11 7.32
C LYS A 145 22.63 4.00 6.56
N ASP A 146 21.35 3.72 6.57
CA ASP A 146 20.42 4.44 5.73
C ASP A 146 19.13 4.85 6.45
N PHE A 147 18.51 5.88 5.94
CA PHE A 147 17.18 6.34 6.30
C PHE A 147 16.42 6.64 5.02
N LEU A 148 15.15 6.28 4.99
CA LEU A 148 14.28 6.60 3.88
C LEU A 148 13.83 8.06 3.98
N ASN A 149 13.73 8.72 2.83
CA ASN A 149 13.24 10.09 2.76
C ASN A 149 11.81 10.17 3.33
N ARG A 150 11.49 11.32 3.89
CA ARG A 150 10.13 11.60 4.35
C ARG A 150 9.15 11.63 3.17
N PRO A 151 7.85 11.36 3.40
CA PRO A 151 6.83 11.57 2.39
C PRO A 151 6.81 13.03 1.88
N PRO A 152 6.38 13.25 0.63
CA PRO A 152 6.22 14.61 0.09
C PRO A 152 5.29 15.47 0.96
N ASP A 153 5.57 16.78 1.03
CA ASP A 153 4.78 17.72 1.86
C ASP A 153 3.29 17.69 1.56
N VAL A 154 2.90 17.48 0.30
CA VAL A 154 1.49 17.37 -0.09
C VAL A 154 0.80 16.20 0.60
N MET A 155 1.50 15.07 0.73
CA MET A 155 0.97 13.88 1.43
C MET A 155 0.90 14.10 2.94
N LEU A 156 1.90 14.77 3.53
CA LEU A 156 1.90 15.10 4.95
C LEU A 156 0.78 16.09 5.31
N ARG A 157 0.49 17.05 4.42
CA ARG A 157 -0.65 17.98 4.60
C ARG A 157 -1.99 17.24 4.49
N ALA A 158 -2.13 16.34 3.52
CA ALA A 158 -3.32 15.49 3.38
C ALA A 158 -3.52 14.60 4.62
N LEU A 159 -2.45 14.00 5.14
CA LEU A 159 -2.49 13.22 6.38
C LEU A 159 -2.94 14.07 7.57
N GLY A 160 -2.40 15.30 7.71
CA GLY A 160 -2.82 16.23 8.76
C GLY A 160 -4.31 16.59 8.67
N THR A 161 -4.83 16.79 7.45
CA THR A 161 -6.26 17.02 7.23
C THR A 161 -7.09 15.80 7.63
N LEU A 162 -6.68 14.60 7.22
CA LEU A 162 -7.34 13.35 7.60
C LEU A 162 -7.35 13.14 9.11
N GLN A 163 -6.23 13.40 9.78
CA GLN A 163 -6.14 13.32 11.25
C GLN A 163 -7.08 14.32 11.95
N ALA A 164 -7.25 15.52 11.39
CA ALA A 164 -8.19 16.50 11.91
C ALA A 164 -9.65 16.05 11.71
N GLN A 165 -9.97 15.48 10.54
CA GLN A 165 -11.29 14.92 10.26
C GLN A 165 -11.64 13.78 11.23
N HIS A 166 -10.71 12.86 11.49
CA HIS A 166 -10.92 11.74 12.44
C HIS A 166 -11.08 12.20 13.90
N LYS A 167 -10.83 13.47 14.23
CA LYS A 167 -11.19 14.05 15.54
C LYS A 167 -12.62 14.57 15.59
N LEU A 168 -13.22 14.81 14.45
CA LEU A 168 -14.58 15.34 14.32
C LEU A 168 -15.58 14.25 13.95
N GLU A 169 -15.14 13.25 13.20
CA GLU A 169 -15.99 12.21 12.62
C GLU A 169 -15.31 10.86 12.72
N ASP A 170 -16.09 9.79 12.72
CA ASP A 170 -15.57 8.43 12.67
C ASP A 170 -14.86 8.12 11.36
N SER A 171 -13.92 7.18 11.40
CA SER A 171 -13.19 6.72 10.21
C SER A 171 -14.15 6.06 9.20
N ARG A 172 -14.00 6.44 7.92
CA ARG A 172 -14.75 5.85 6.81
C ARG A 172 -14.18 4.51 6.32
N VAL A 173 -13.12 4.00 6.93
CA VAL A 173 -12.51 2.72 6.52
C VAL A 173 -13.51 1.57 6.54
N PRO A 174 -14.37 1.39 7.57
CA PRO A 174 -15.37 0.33 7.57
C PRO A 174 -16.41 0.45 6.44
N GLU A 175 -16.85 1.67 6.14
CA GLU A 175 -17.79 1.97 5.04
C GLU A 175 -17.15 1.58 3.70
N LEU A 176 -15.94 2.08 3.40
CA LEU A 176 -15.22 1.81 2.17
C LEU A 176 -14.93 0.31 1.98
N LEU A 177 -14.58 -0.40 3.05
CA LEU A 177 -14.40 -1.84 3.00
C LEU A 177 -15.70 -2.55 2.65
N ASN A 178 -16.81 -2.19 3.30
CA ASN A 178 -18.12 -2.79 3.03
C ASN A 178 -18.54 -2.57 1.56
N ASP A 179 -18.37 -1.37 1.03
CA ASP A 179 -18.67 -1.04 -0.36
C ASP A 179 -17.84 -1.87 -1.35
N ALA A 180 -16.54 -2.06 -1.05
CA ALA A 180 -15.69 -2.92 -1.85
C ALA A 180 -16.14 -4.38 -1.83
N LEU A 181 -16.53 -4.90 -0.67
CA LEU A 181 -17.02 -6.28 -0.52
C LEU A 181 -18.40 -6.49 -1.16
N LEU A 182 -19.25 -5.48 -1.19
CA LEU A 182 -20.51 -5.50 -1.93
C LEU A 182 -20.28 -5.52 -3.46
N ARG A 183 -19.33 -4.74 -3.96
CA ARG A 183 -18.92 -4.76 -5.37
C ARG A 183 -18.24 -6.06 -5.79
N TYR A 184 -17.47 -6.66 -4.89
CA TYR A 184 -16.69 -7.88 -5.14
C TYR A 184 -16.97 -8.98 -4.10
N PRO A 185 -18.16 -9.63 -4.12
CA PRO A 185 -18.57 -10.59 -3.09
C PRO A 185 -17.64 -11.81 -2.95
N LYS A 186 -16.86 -12.12 -3.99
CA LYS A 186 -15.85 -13.18 -3.92
C LYS A 186 -14.76 -12.86 -2.89
N MET A 187 -14.40 -11.60 -2.71
CA MET A 187 -13.39 -11.18 -1.72
C MET A 187 -13.84 -11.48 -0.29
N ALA A 188 -15.12 -11.29 0.02
CA ALA A 188 -15.68 -11.64 1.33
C ALA A 188 -15.66 -13.15 1.62
N ARG A 189 -15.78 -13.99 0.58
CA ARG A 189 -15.84 -15.46 0.68
C ARG A 189 -14.49 -16.16 0.55
N SER A 190 -13.45 -15.45 0.18
CA SER A 190 -12.08 -15.99 0.07
C SER A 190 -11.57 -16.49 1.42
N LYS A 191 -10.64 -17.43 1.41
CA LYS A 191 -9.91 -17.87 2.60
C LYS A 191 -8.41 -17.75 2.33
N PRO A 192 -7.68 -16.88 3.05
CA PRO A 192 -8.22 -15.85 3.96
C PRO A 192 -9.09 -14.83 3.22
N GLY A 193 -10.11 -14.30 3.89
CA GLY A 193 -11.01 -13.29 3.35
C GLY A 193 -10.51 -11.88 3.61
N TYR A 194 -11.13 -10.91 2.91
CA TYR A 194 -10.86 -9.48 3.12
C TYR A 194 -11.77 -8.86 4.18
N ASN A 195 -12.48 -9.68 4.94
CA ASN A 195 -13.34 -9.24 6.03
C ASN A 195 -12.51 -8.99 7.29
N HIS A 196 -12.96 -8.06 8.14
CA HIS A 196 -12.46 -7.95 9.49
C HIS A 196 -12.73 -9.26 10.26
N GLN A 197 -11.68 -9.81 10.87
CA GLN A 197 -11.71 -11.13 11.53
C GLN A 197 -12.54 -11.14 12.84
N GLY A 198 -12.95 -9.98 13.31
CA GLY A 198 -13.60 -9.81 14.61
C GLY A 198 -12.60 -9.71 15.77
N VAL A 199 -12.97 -8.95 16.79
CA VAL A 199 -12.11 -8.66 17.96
C VAL A 199 -11.64 -9.93 18.68
N ALA A 200 -12.46 -10.98 18.70
CA ALA A 200 -12.12 -12.26 19.33
C ALA A 200 -10.93 -12.98 18.65
N ASN A 201 -10.65 -12.67 17.39
CA ASN A 201 -9.56 -13.24 16.62
C ASN A 201 -8.32 -12.33 16.57
N ASP A 202 -8.39 -11.13 17.13
CA ASP A 202 -7.27 -10.21 17.26
C ASP A 202 -6.43 -10.63 18.48
N ARG A 203 -5.51 -11.57 18.26
CA ARG A 203 -4.68 -12.17 19.30
C ARG A 203 -3.24 -11.74 19.13
N LEU A 204 -2.70 -11.12 20.17
CA LEU A 204 -1.26 -10.84 20.26
C LEU A 204 -0.55 -12.06 20.86
N PHE A 205 0.24 -12.75 20.04
CA PHE A 205 1.06 -13.86 20.49
C PHE A 205 2.42 -13.35 21.02
N ARG A 206 2.94 -14.06 22.01
CA ARG A 206 4.34 -13.81 22.46
C ARG A 206 5.30 -14.16 21.34
N SER A 207 6.40 -13.43 21.21
CA SER A 207 7.41 -13.66 20.15
C SER A 207 8.06 -15.06 20.22
N THR A 208 7.97 -15.72 21.37
CA THR A 208 8.49 -17.08 21.61
C THR A 208 7.42 -18.17 21.47
N TYR A 209 6.22 -17.81 21.01
CA TYR A 209 5.14 -18.79 20.81
C TYR A 209 5.26 -19.43 19.44
N ASP A 210 5.46 -20.74 19.42
CA ASP A 210 5.44 -21.54 18.20
C ASP A 210 4.01 -21.75 17.73
N HIS A 211 3.70 -21.33 16.52
CA HIS A 211 2.41 -21.64 15.91
C HIS A 211 2.36 -23.13 15.59
N VAL A 212 1.45 -23.84 16.25
CA VAL A 212 1.13 -25.22 15.87
C VAL A 212 0.42 -25.16 14.51
N PRO A 213 0.88 -25.84 13.46
CA PRO A 213 0.15 -25.95 12.21
C PRO A 213 -1.24 -26.51 12.46
N GLY A 214 -2.28 -25.75 12.07
CA GLY A 214 -3.67 -26.18 12.14
C GLY A 214 -4.07 -27.07 10.98
#